data_f8699cfcdf84dea6bba41427fbb4cb12
#
_entry.id   f8699cfcdf84dea6bba41427fbb4cb12
#
_cell.length_a   1.000
_cell.length_b   1.000
_cell.length_c   1.000
_cell.angle_alpha   90.00
_cell.angle_beta   90.00
_cell.angle_gamma   90.00
#
_symmetry.space_group_name_H-M   'P 1'
#
loop_
_entity.id
_entity.type
_entity.pdbx_description
1 polymer ?
#
loop_
_entity_poly.entity_id
_entity_poly.type
_entity_poly.pdbx_seq_one_letter_code
_entity_poly.pdbx_strand_id
1 'polypeptide(L)'
;MTLPLAGRTALVTGASRGIGAAVARALAAAGARVGLVSRATDQLQALAATLPHEPVVLPDDLTHAPAAVTVAAGALEAFGNAPDILVLAAGTFPLGPVVGTTDADLDTAFALNAVAPLRLVREFLPGMRSRGAGHIVFLGSVADRYVFPTNAVYAATKHAARAAAEAVRAESRGTGVRTTLVSPAATDTPIWDPHEPDAQAHLPNRDQMLRPEDVADAVLWAVTRPAHVDVDELRLSRS
;
A
#
# COMPACT_ATOMS: atom_id res chain seq x y z
N MET A 1 -19.09 22.03 4.48
CA MET A 1 -18.77 20.82 5.27
C MET A 1 -17.25 20.66 5.25
N THR A 2 -16.62 20.38 6.39
CA THR A 2 -15.19 20.13 6.46
C THR A 2 -14.88 18.75 5.86
N LEU A 3 -13.84 18.65 5.03
CA LEU A 3 -13.41 17.37 4.45
C LEU A 3 -12.95 16.41 5.57
N PRO A 4 -13.24 15.09 5.45
CA PRO A 4 -13.03 14.14 6.55
C PRO A 4 -11.56 13.96 6.95
N LEU A 5 -10.61 14.29 6.07
CA LEU A 5 -9.16 14.21 6.31
C LEU A 5 -8.49 15.59 6.31
N ALA A 6 -9.26 16.69 6.44
CA ALA A 6 -8.69 18.04 6.49
C ALA A 6 -7.66 18.15 7.64
N GLY A 7 -6.47 18.66 7.31
CA GLY A 7 -5.36 18.80 8.25
C GLY A 7 -4.61 17.50 8.59
N ARG A 8 -4.97 16.38 7.96
CA ARG A 8 -4.25 15.11 8.11
C ARG A 8 -3.17 14.94 7.04
N THR A 9 -2.16 14.17 7.38
CA THR A 9 -1.09 13.77 6.46
C THR A 9 -1.18 12.28 6.14
N ALA A 10 -0.89 11.92 4.88
CA ALA A 10 -0.87 10.53 4.44
C ALA A 10 0.39 10.25 3.62
N LEU A 11 1.05 9.12 3.87
CA LEU A 11 2.15 8.64 3.03
C LEU A 11 1.69 7.40 2.28
N VAL A 12 1.81 7.41 0.95
CA VAL A 12 1.37 6.29 0.08
C VAL A 12 2.56 5.76 -0.70
N THR A 13 2.89 4.49 -0.49
CA THR A 13 3.91 3.81 -1.30
C THR A 13 3.31 3.16 -2.54
N GLY A 14 4.11 3.02 -3.61
CA GLY A 14 3.59 2.55 -4.90
C GLY A 14 2.64 3.55 -5.58
N ALA A 15 2.78 4.84 -5.25
CA ALA A 15 1.84 5.89 -5.65
C ALA A 15 1.89 6.29 -7.13
N SER A 16 2.85 5.79 -7.92
CA SER A 16 3.00 6.20 -9.33
C SER A 16 1.89 5.69 -10.25
N ARG A 17 1.23 4.58 -9.91
CA ARG A 17 0.19 3.94 -10.76
C ARG A 17 -0.73 3.01 -9.95
N GLY A 18 -1.77 2.50 -10.62
CA GLY A 18 -2.66 1.48 -10.09
C GLY A 18 -3.31 1.87 -8.76
N ILE A 19 -3.41 0.92 -7.84
CA ILE A 19 -4.08 1.11 -6.53
C ILE A 19 -3.45 2.25 -5.72
N GLY A 20 -2.11 2.33 -5.67
CA GLY A 20 -1.44 3.39 -4.91
C GLY A 20 -1.77 4.80 -5.41
N ALA A 21 -1.83 5.00 -6.73
CA ALA A 21 -2.24 6.28 -7.31
C ALA A 21 -3.72 6.59 -7.04
N ALA A 22 -4.62 5.60 -7.14
CA ALA A 22 -6.04 5.78 -6.82
C ALA A 22 -6.24 6.13 -5.34
N VAL A 23 -5.55 5.45 -4.42
CA VAL A 23 -5.57 5.75 -2.99
C VAL A 23 -5.06 7.17 -2.71
N ALA A 24 -3.94 7.57 -3.32
CA ALA A 24 -3.40 8.93 -3.16
C ALA A 24 -4.41 10.00 -3.59
N ARG A 25 -5.10 9.79 -4.72
CA ARG A 25 -6.17 10.69 -5.20
C ARG A 25 -7.34 10.75 -4.21
N ALA A 26 -7.82 9.60 -3.75
CA ALA A 26 -8.95 9.52 -2.82
C ALA A 26 -8.64 10.22 -1.48
N LEU A 27 -7.45 9.99 -0.91
CA LEU A 27 -7.03 10.64 0.33
C LEU A 27 -6.86 12.15 0.17
N ALA A 28 -6.25 12.60 -0.95
CA ALA A 28 -6.11 14.02 -1.24
C ALA A 28 -7.46 14.71 -1.45
N ALA A 29 -8.37 14.10 -2.21
CA ALA A 29 -9.73 14.61 -2.39
C ALA A 29 -10.52 14.69 -1.07
N ALA A 30 -10.23 13.80 -0.12
CA ALA A 30 -10.79 13.82 1.23
C ALA A 30 -10.13 14.86 2.16
N GLY A 31 -9.12 15.61 1.70
CA GLY A 31 -8.50 16.70 2.43
C GLY A 31 -7.13 16.42 3.04
N ALA A 32 -6.56 15.23 2.82
CA ALA A 32 -5.23 14.91 3.32
C ALA A 32 -4.12 15.56 2.46
N ARG A 33 -3.05 16.02 3.11
CA ARG A 33 -1.77 16.29 2.45
C ARG A 33 -1.03 14.98 2.21
N VAL A 34 -0.73 14.63 0.94
CA VAL A 34 -0.22 13.30 0.59
C VAL A 34 1.26 13.33 0.24
N GLY A 35 2.03 12.41 0.81
CA GLY A 35 3.37 12.04 0.36
C GLY A 35 3.29 10.84 -0.60
N LEU A 36 3.96 10.94 -1.73
CA LEU A 36 3.92 9.99 -2.82
C LEU A 36 5.28 9.31 -2.96
N VAL A 37 5.32 7.98 -2.78
CA VAL A 37 6.56 7.20 -2.83
C VAL A 37 6.53 6.19 -3.97
N SER A 38 7.49 6.25 -4.86
CA SER A 38 7.84 5.21 -5.86
C SER A 38 9.17 5.52 -6.52
N ARG A 39 9.66 4.62 -7.38
CA ARG A 39 10.87 4.85 -8.20
C ARG A 39 10.66 5.80 -9.38
N ALA A 40 9.42 5.92 -9.84
CA ALA A 40 9.08 6.62 -11.09
C ALA A 40 8.82 8.11 -10.80
N THR A 41 9.89 8.90 -10.69
CA THR A 41 9.84 10.34 -10.35
C THR A 41 8.88 11.13 -11.23
N ASP A 42 8.96 10.97 -12.57
CA ASP A 42 8.11 11.71 -13.49
C ASP A 42 6.62 11.41 -13.30
N GLN A 43 6.27 10.14 -13.04
CA GLN A 43 4.90 9.74 -12.78
C GLN A 43 4.38 10.28 -11.43
N LEU A 44 5.26 10.33 -10.41
CA LEU A 44 4.91 10.97 -9.13
C LEU A 44 4.68 12.47 -9.29
N GLN A 45 5.54 13.16 -10.03
CA GLN A 45 5.39 14.59 -10.31
C GLN A 45 4.10 14.88 -11.11
N ALA A 46 3.82 14.07 -12.14
CA ALA A 46 2.59 14.18 -12.91
C ALA A 46 1.35 13.95 -12.05
N LEU A 47 1.37 12.97 -11.15
CA LEU A 47 0.29 12.77 -10.19
C LEU A 47 0.17 13.96 -9.22
N ALA A 48 1.28 14.39 -8.63
CA ALA A 48 1.31 15.50 -7.67
C ALA A 48 0.72 16.79 -8.27
N ALA A 49 1.00 17.09 -9.53
CA ALA A 49 0.45 18.25 -10.21
C ALA A 49 -1.09 18.25 -10.33
N THR A 50 -1.73 17.09 -10.15
CA THR A 50 -3.20 16.95 -10.19
C THR A 50 -3.86 16.93 -8.82
N LEU A 51 -3.07 16.85 -7.74
CA LEU A 51 -3.59 16.71 -6.39
C LEU A 51 -3.67 18.06 -5.65
N PRO A 52 -4.69 18.28 -4.83
CA PRO A 52 -4.76 19.43 -3.92
C PRO A 52 -3.81 19.24 -2.71
N HIS A 53 -3.71 20.30 -1.89
CA HIS A 53 -3.06 20.29 -0.57
C HIS A 53 -1.54 20.05 -0.60
N GLU A 54 -0.84 20.56 -1.63
CA GLU A 54 0.63 20.57 -1.72
C GLU A 54 1.25 19.18 -1.46
N PRO A 55 1.03 18.21 -2.36
CA PRO A 55 1.57 16.86 -2.21
C PRO A 55 3.10 16.86 -2.17
N VAL A 56 3.70 15.89 -1.50
CA VAL A 56 5.14 15.72 -1.38
C VAL A 56 5.60 14.55 -2.23
N VAL A 57 6.59 14.76 -3.10
CA VAL A 57 7.16 13.73 -3.96
C VAL A 57 8.45 13.19 -3.31
N LEU A 58 8.46 11.89 -3.00
CA LEU A 58 9.55 11.19 -2.31
C LEU A 58 10.00 9.99 -3.15
N PRO A 59 10.77 10.22 -4.23
CA PRO A 59 11.19 9.14 -5.12
C PRO A 59 12.27 8.29 -4.45
N ASP A 60 12.04 6.98 -4.32
CA ASP A 60 13.04 6.03 -3.82
C ASP A 60 12.72 4.60 -4.24
N ASP A 61 13.71 3.72 -4.24
CA ASP A 61 13.56 2.28 -4.47
C ASP A 61 13.49 1.52 -3.15
N LEU A 62 12.27 1.19 -2.75
CA LEU A 62 12.00 0.49 -1.49
C LEU A 62 12.55 -0.95 -1.42
N THR A 63 13.11 -1.49 -2.50
CA THR A 63 13.83 -2.78 -2.45
C THR A 63 15.15 -2.64 -1.68
N HIS A 64 15.73 -1.44 -1.63
CA HIS A 64 16.98 -1.17 -0.92
C HIS A 64 16.75 -0.81 0.55
N ALA A 65 17.62 -1.32 1.41
CA ALA A 65 17.51 -1.11 2.86
C ALA A 65 17.49 0.37 3.30
N PRO A 66 18.33 1.27 2.74
CA PRO A 66 18.35 2.67 3.13
C PRO A 66 17.10 3.47 2.76
N ALA A 67 16.37 3.04 1.72
CA ALA A 67 15.22 3.78 1.18
C ALA A 67 14.15 4.10 2.23
N ALA A 68 13.87 3.18 3.14
CA ALA A 68 12.88 3.43 4.19
C ALA A 68 13.30 4.59 5.11
N VAL A 69 14.59 4.71 5.43
CA VAL A 69 15.14 5.81 6.25
C VAL A 69 15.09 7.12 5.49
N THR A 70 15.48 7.11 4.21
CA THR A 70 15.45 8.30 3.33
C THR A 70 14.02 8.82 3.18
N VAL A 71 13.08 7.94 2.86
CA VAL A 71 11.65 8.29 2.73
C VAL A 71 11.10 8.80 4.06
N ALA A 72 11.47 8.18 5.18
CA ALA A 72 11.00 8.63 6.49
C ALA A 72 11.54 10.02 6.83
N ALA A 73 12.82 10.29 6.58
CA ALA A 73 13.41 11.61 6.82
C ALA A 73 12.71 12.70 5.98
N GLY A 74 12.51 12.46 4.68
CA GLY A 74 11.83 13.42 3.80
C GLY A 74 10.35 13.64 4.19
N ALA A 75 9.65 12.57 4.61
CA ALA A 75 8.28 12.68 5.08
C ALA A 75 8.18 13.46 6.42
N LEU A 76 9.09 13.20 7.36
CA LEU A 76 9.15 13.91 8.63
C LEU A 76 9.48 15.39 8.45
N GLU A 77 10.40 15.72 7.54
CA GLU A 77 10.72 17.09 7.18
C GLU A 77 9.50 17.83 6.59
N ALA A 78 8.82 17.19 5.64
CA ALA A 78 7.69 17.77 4.95
C ALA A 78 6.43 17.91 5.82
N PHE A 79 6.14 16.93 6.67
CA PHE A 79 4.92 16.87 7.49
C PHE A 79 5.12 17.42 8.91
N GLY A 80 6.37 17.58 9.35
CA GLY A 80 6.70 17.97 10.72
C GLY A 80 6.52 16.85 11.75
N ASN A 81 5.98 15.70 11.35
CA ASN A 81 5.71 14.54 12.22
C ASN A 81 5.57 13.27 11.41
N ALA A 82 5.48 12.10 12.08
CA ALA A 82 5.06 10.86 11.42
C ALA A 82 3.68 11.06 10.75
N PRO A 83 3.44 10.50 9.55
CA PRO A 83 2.16 10.66 8.87
C PRO A 83 1.01 10.16 9.74
N ASP A 84 -0.18 10.76 9.58
CA ASP A 84 -1.39 10.25 10.24
C ASP A 84 -1.85 8.93 9.65
N ILE A 85 -1.61 8.75 8.35
CA ILE A 85 -1.99 7.56 7.59
C ILE A 85 -0.78 7.08 6.79
N LEU A 86 -0.40 5.81 6.97
CA LEU A 86 0.66 5.15 6.21
C LEU A 86 0.03 4.04 5.35
N VAL A 87 0.05 4.19 4.02
CA VAL A 87 -0.48 3.19 3.09
C VAL A 87 0.67 2.47 2.39
N LEU A 88 0.80 1.18 2.66
CA LEU A 88 1.85 0.29 2.19
C LEU A 88 1.36 -0.46 0.94
N ALA A 89 1.29 0.26 -0.21
CA ALA A 89 0.74 -0.26 -1.46
C ALA A 89 1.81 -0.60 -2.52
N ALA A 90 3.08 -0.33 -2.26
CA ALA A 90 4.17 -0.75 -3.14
C ALA A 90 4.23 -2.28 -3.22
N GLY A 91 4.34 -2.81 -4.44
CA GLY A 91 4.42 -4.24 -4.63
C GLY A 91 4.75 -4.63 -6.06
N THR A 92 5.18 -5.89 -6.22
CA THR A 92 5.41 -6.55 -7.50
C THR A 92 4.66 -7.88 -7.52
N PHE A 93 4.39 -8.39 -8.71
CA PHE A 93 3.60 -9.60 -8.93
C PHE A 93 4.35 -10.54 -9.89
N PRO A 94 5.37 -11.27 -9.42
CA PRO A 94 5.96 -12.34 -10.22
C PRO A 94 4.97 -13.50 -10.35
N LEU A 95 4.68 -13.87 -11.60
CA LEU A 95 3.80 -14.98 -11.94
C LEU A 95 4.57 -15.95 -12.83
N GLY A 96 4.59 -17.21 -12.46
CA GLY A 96 5.26 -18.26 -13.21
C GLY A 96 5.42 -19.54 -12.38
N PRO A 97 5.75 -20.68 -13.04
CA PRO A 97 6.00 -21.95 -12.36
C PRO A 97 7.24 -21.83 -11.45
N VAL A 98 7.22 -22.51 -10.30
CA VAL A 98 8.33 -22.48 -9.32
C VAL A 98 9.68 -22.82 -9.94
N VAL A 99 9.71 -23.78 -10.85
CA VAL A 99 10.96 -24.21 -11.52
C VAL A 99 11.59 -23.14 -12.41
N GLY A 100 10.82 -22.13 -12.83
CA GLY A 100 11.28 -21.00 -13.64
C GLY A 100 11.55 -19.74 -12.84
N THR A 101 11.35 -19.75 -11.51
CA THR A 101 11.59 -18.60 -10.66
C THR A 101 13.10 -18.34 -10.52
N THR A 102 13.52 -17.10 -10.73
CA THR A 102 14.90 -16.66 -10.52
C THR A 102 15.13 -16.15 -9.10
N ASP A 103 16.39 -16.14 -8.64
CA ASP A 103 16.76 -15.53 -7.35
C ASP A 103 16.38 -14.03 -7.34
N ALA A 104 16.54 -13.33 -8.46
CA ALA A 104 16.14 -11.93 -8.60
C ALA A 104 14.63 -11.70 -8.39
N ASP A 105 13.77 -12.61 -8.86
CA ASP A 105 12.33 -12.56 -8.63
C ASP A 105 12.00 -12.73 -7.15
N LEU A 106 12.66 -13.70 -6.50
CA LEU A 106 12.52 -13.96 -5.07
C LEU A 106 12.95 -12.74 -4.26
N ASP A 107 14.19 -12.27 -4.47
CA ASP A 107 14.76 -11.16 -3.71
C ASP A 107 13.91 -9.89 -3.88
N THR A 108 13.55 -9.54 -5.11
CA THR A 108 12.74 -8.35 -5.40
C THR A 108 11.35 -8.44 -4.77
N ALA A 109 10.69 -9.59 -4.91
CA ALA A 109 9.33 -9.76 -4.38
C ALA A 109 9.31 -9.71 -2.86
N PHE A 110 10.22 -10.40 -2.18
CA PHE A 110 10.29 -10.34 -0.73
C PHE A 110 10.73 -8.98 -0.22
N ALA A 111 11.76 -8.37 -0.85
CA ALA A 111 12.20 -7.03 -0.49
C ALA A 111 11.07 -6.01 -0.55
N LEU A 112 10.28 -5.99 -1.64
CA LEU A 112 9.25 -4.98 -1.86
C LEU A 112 7.93 -5.30 -1.16
N ASN A 113 7.44 -6.55 -1.23
CA ASN A 113 6.10 -6.90 -0.75
C ASN A 113 6.05 -7.19 0.75
N ALA A 114 7.16 -7.61 1.37
CA ALA A 114 7.21 -8.04 2.77
C ALA A 114 8.15 -7.19 3.63
N VAL A 115 9.38 -6.98 3.19
CA VAL A 115 10.41 -6.32 4.00
C VAL A 115 10.25 -4.81 4.03
N ALA A 116 10.00 -4.16 2.88
CA ALA A 116 9.82 -2.71 2.79
C ALA A 116 8.67 -2.19 3.67
N PRO A 117 7.48 -2.82 3.72
CA PRO A 117 6.42 -2.48 4.66
C PRO A 117 6.89 -2.45 6.11
N LEU A 118 7.59 -3.49 6.56
CA LEU A 118 8.09 -3.58 7.94
C LEU A 118 9.16 -2.52 8.24
N ARG A 119 10.04 -2.22 7.28
CA ARG A 119 11.02 -1.13 7.42
C ARG A 119 10.33 0.22 7.63
N LEU A 120 9.33 0.55 6.82
CA LEU A 120 8.59 1.81 6.94
C LEU A 120 7.77 1.88 8.25
N VAL A 121 7.16 0.77 8.66
CA VAL A 121 6.48 0.68 9.96
C VAL A 121 7.46 0.96 11.10
N ARG A 122 8.66 0.38 11.06
CA ARG A 122 9.71 0.62 12.06
C ARG A 122 10.09 2.09 12.18
N GLU A 123 10.16 2.82 11.07
CA GLU A 123 10.51 4.24 11.07
C GLU A 123 9.36 5.14 11.61
N PHE A 124 8.09 4.82 11.31
CA PHE A 124 6.97 5.72 11.64
C PHE A 124 6.20 5.34 12.91
N LEU A 125 6.13 4.06 13.27
CA LEU A 125 5.34 3.58 14.40
C LEU A 125 5.72 4.22 15.73
N PRO A 126 7.01 4.47 16.06
CA PRO A 126 7.36 5.17 17.31
C PRO A 126 6.73 6.56 17.41
N GLY A 127 6.78 7.35 16.33
CA GLY A 127 6.17 8.69 16.28
C GLY A 127 4.64 8.65 16.39
N MET A 128 3.99 7.68 15.72
CA MET A 128 2.55 7.46 15.84
C MET A 128 2.14 7.09 17.27
N ARG A 129 2.87 6.17 17.92
CA ARG A 129 2.63 5.76 19.31
C ARG A 129 2.83 6.90 20.28
N SER A 130 3.90 7.69 20.13
CA SER A 130 4.16 8.87 20.98
C SER A 130 3.03 9.90 20.91
N ARG A 131 2.43 10.07 19.72
CA ARG A 131 1.27 10.96 19.51
C ARG A 131 -0.05 10.33 20.00
N GLY A 132 -0.10 9.02 20.24
CA GLY A 132 -1.32 8.30 20.58
C GLY A 132 -2.33 8.21 19.41
N ALA A 133 -1.87 8.36 18.17
CA ALA A 133 -2.71 8.36 16.97
C ALA A 133 -1.92 7.98 15.73
N GLY A 134 -2.53 7.16 14.85
CA GLY A 134 -2.00 6.77 13.56
C GLY A 134 -2.85 5.69 12.92
N HIS A 135 -2.73 5.52 11.60
CA HIS A 135 -3.38 4.43 10.91
C HIS A 135 -2.46 3.83 9.84
N ILE A 136 -2.10 2.57 10.00
CA ILE A 136 -1.26 1.83 9.06
C ILE A 136 -2.16 0.93 8.22
N VAL A 137 -2.10 1.07 6.90
CA VAL A 137 -2.85 0.25 5.95
C VAL A 137 -1.88 -0.62 5.16
N PHE A 138 -1.97 -1.91 5.33
CA PHE A 138 -1.25 -2.89 4.50
C PHE A 138 -2.12 -3.27 3.31
N LEU A 139 -1.56 -3.21 2.11
CA LEU A 139 -2.20 -3.73 0.91
C LEU A 139 -1.82 -5.20 0.73
N GLY A 140 -2.72 -6.07 1.16
CA GLY A 140 -2.66 -7.51 0.98
C GLY A 140 -3.08 -7.95 -0.43
N SER A 141 -3.71 -9.09 -0.50
CA SER A 141 -4.31 -9.69 -1.71
C SER A 141 -5.14 -10.89 -1.27
N VAL A 142 -6.08 -11.36 -2.11
CA VAL A 142 -6.67 -12.70 -1.91
C VAL A 142 -5.60 -13.79 -1.84
N ALA A 143 -4.43 -13.55 -2.44
CA ALA A 143 -3.26 -14.44 -2.39
C ALA A 143 -2.57 -14.49 -1.01
N ASP A 144 -3.03 -13.72 -0.01
CA ASP A 144 -2.57 -13.82 1.37
C ASP A 144 -3.25 -14.97 2.15
N ARG A 145 -4.19 -15.67 1.50
CA ARG A 145 -4.94 -16.83 2.04
C ARG A 145 -5.10 -17.95 1.03
N TYR A 146 -5.26 -17.63 -0.25
CA TYR A 146 -5.47 -18.60 -1.30
C TYR A 146 -4.22 -18.70 -2.17
N VAL A 147 -3.80 -19.93 -2.44
CA VAL A 147 -2.66 -20.21 -3.31
C VAL A 147 -3.17 -20.69 -4.66
N PHE A 148 -2.69 -20.08 -5.71
CA PHE A 148 -3.00 -20.44 -7.09
C PHE A 148 -1.78 -21.07 -7.76
N PRO A 149 -1.95 -21.97 -8.75
CA PRO A 149 -0.84 -22.40 -9.57
C PRO A 149 -0.06 -21.21 -10.15
N THR A 150 1.24 -21.35 -10.32
CA THR A 150 2.14 -20.32 -10.86
C THR A 150 2.29 -19.04 -9.99
N ASN A 151 1.79 -19.04 -8.77
CA ASN A 151 1.75 -17.88 -7.89
C ASN A 151 2.57 -18.05 -6.58
N ALA A 152 3.50 -18.99 -6.54
CA ALA A 152 4.16 -19.38 -5.29
C ALA A 152 4.90 -18.21 -4.62
N VAL A 153 5.73 -17.46 -5.37
CA VAL A 153 6.53 -16.35 -4.84
C VAL A 153 5.61 -15.23 -4.33
N TYR A 154 4.66 -14.82 -5.15
CA TYR A 154 3.73 -13.75 -4.76
C TYR A 154 2.88 -14.14 -3.55
N ALA A 155 2.29 -15.34 -3.55
CA ALA A 155 1.50 -15.83 -2.43
C ALA A 155 2.32 -15.88 -1.14
N ALA A 156 3.56 -16.38 -1.18
CA ALA A 156 4.45 -16.39 -0.02
C ALA A 156 4.67 -14.97 0.54
N THR A 157 4.96 -13.98 -0.33
CA THR A 157 5.13 -12.60 0.12
C THR A 157 3.86 -11.97 0.69
N LYS A 158 2.68 -12.29 0.14
CA LYS A 158 1.41 -11.77 0.64
C LYS A 158 0.97 -12.43 1.96
N HIS A 159 1.26 -13.71 2.15
CA HIS A 159 1.12 -14.35 3.46
C HIS A 159 2.04 -13.71 4.52
N ALA A 160 3.29 -13.40 4.14
CA ALA A 160 4.22 -12.68 5.02
C ALA A 160 3.71 -11.26 5.36
N ALA A 161 3.21 -10.50 4.37
CA ALA A 161 2.64 -9.18 4.59
C ALA A 161 1.41 -9.22 5.51
N ARG A 162 0.55 -10.24 5.38
CA ARG A 162 -0.59 -10.45 6.28
C ARG A 162 -0.12 -10.72 7.71
N ALA A 163 0.82 -11.65 7.90
CA ALA A 163 1.37 -11.94 9.21
C ALA A 163 2.00 -10.69 9.86
N ALA A 164 2.70 -9.86 9.06
CA ALA A 164 3.25 -8.59 9.51
C ALA A 164 2.14 -7.61 9.97
N ALA A 165 1.06 -7.47 9.20
CA ALA A 165 -0.08 -6.61 9.57
C ALA A 165 -0.74 -7.07 10.88
N GLU A 166 -0.95 -8.37 11.06
CA GLU A 166 -1.51 -8.97 12.27
C GLU A 166 -0.60 -8.72 13.48
N ALA A 167 0.73 -8.88 13.34
CA ALA A 167 1.70 -8.61 14.39
C ALA A 167 1.73 -7.13 14.79
N VAL A 168 1.82 -6.21 13.81
CA VAL A 168 1.82 -4.76 14.04
C VAL A 168 0.53 -4.33 14.75
N ARG A 169 -0.63 -4.88 14.36
CA ARG A 169 -1.90 -4.61 15.04
C ARG A 169 -1.88 -5.08 16.49
N ALA A 170 -1.42 -6.31 16.74
CA ALA A 170 -1.33 -6.85 18.09
C ALA A 170 -0.43 -6.00 18.99
N GLU A 171 0.72 -5.59 18.49
CA GLU A 171 1.67 -4.71 19.19
C GLU A 171 1.18 -3.28 19.38
N SER A 172 0.20 -2.82 18.57
CA SER A 172 -0.34 -1.46 18.64
C SER A 172 -1.57 -1.34 19.52
N ARG A 173 -2.07 -2.42 20.10
CA ARG A 173 -3.23 -2.38 20.99
C ARG A 173 -3.03 -1.42 22.16
N GLY A 174 -4.01 -0.56 22.41
CA GLY A 174 -3.98 0.42 23.49
C GLY A 174 -3.06 1.63 23.24
N THR A 175 -2.39 1.72 22.09
CA THR A 175 -1.50 2.85 21.76
C THR A 175 -2.18 3.97 20.97
N GLY A 176 -3.42 3.80 20.55
CA GLY A 176 -4.13 4.71 19.66
C GLY A 176 -3.77 4.57 18.17
N VAL A 177 -2.84 3.66 17.83
CA VAL A 177 -2.47 3.35 16.44
C VAL A 177 -3.32 2.17 15.95
N ARG A 178 -3.99 2.35 14.81
CA ARG A 178 -4.81 1.34 14.13
C ARG A 178 -4.05 0.69 12.99
N THR A 179 -4.41 -0.55 12.67
CA THR A 179 -3.80 -1.29 11.56
C THR A 179 -4.87 -2.04 10.77
N THR A 180 -5.01 -1.72 9.49
CA THR A 180 -5.96 -2.38 8.58
C THR A 180 -5.21 -3.16 7.50
N LEU A 181 -5.63 -4.40 7.25
CA LEU A 181 -5.23 -5.17 6.08
C LEU A 181 -6.34 -5.06 5.02
N VAL A 182 -6.01 -4.54 3.83
CA VAL A 182 -6.93 -4.50 2.69
C VAL A 182 -6.49 -5.54 1.68
N SER A 183 -7.30 -6.58 1.45
CA SER A 183 -6.97 -7.75 0.62
C SER A 183 -7.91 -7.81 -0.60
N PRO A 184 -7.58 -7.11 -1.71
CA PRO A 184 -8.37 -7.15 -2.93
C PRO A 184 -8.13 -8.43 -3.73
N ALA A 185 -9.15 -8.85 -4.46
CA ALA A 185 -9.03 -9.76 -5.60
C ALA A 185 -8.27 -9.10 -6.77
N ALA A 186 -8.20 -9.78 -7.91
CA ALA A 186 -7.61 -9.22 -9.12
C ALA A 186 -8.17 -7.81 -9.38
N THR A 187 -7.26 -6.85 -9.54
CA THR A 187 -7.60 -5.43 -9.74
C THR A 187 -6.90 -4.95 -11.01
N ASP A 188 -7.64 -4.35 -11.92
CA ASP A 188 -7.14 -3.89 -13.22
C ASP A 188 -6.13 -2.75 -13.03
N THR A 189 -4.87 -3.12 -13.09
CA THR A 189 -3.74 -2.20 -12.93
C THR A 189 -2.60 -2.62 -13.86
N PRO A 190 -1.65 -1.72 -14.13
CA PRO A 190 -0.46 -2.05 -14.93
C PRO A 190 0.43 -3.17 -14.35
N ILE A 191 0.14 -3.69 -13.16
CA ILE A 191 0.86 -4.85 -12.60
C ILE A 191 0.61 -6.12 -13.43
N TRP A 192 -0.49 -6.16 -14.18
CA TRP A 192 -0.88 -7.26 -15.04
C TRP A 192 -0.28 -7.19 -16.45
N ASP A 193 0.27 -6.03 -16.87
CA ASP A 193 0.75 -5.82 -18.25
C ASP A 193 1.76 -6.88 -18.72
N PRO A 194 2.74 -7.32 -17.89
CA PRO A 194 3.69 -8.35 -18.29
C PRO A 194 3.06 -9.74 -18.47
N HIS A 195 1.84 -9.94 -18.00
CA HIS A 195 1.17 -11.24 -17.97
C HIS A 195 0.06 -11.37 -19.02
N GLU A 196 -0.26 -10.30 -19.74
CA GLU A 196 -1.28 -10.28 -20.82
C GLU A 196 -2.56 -11.05 -20.43
N PRO A 197 -3.26 -10.67 -19.34
CA PRO A 197 -4.31 -11.50 -18.75
C PRO A 197 -5.44 -11.83 -19.73
N ASP A 198 -5.79 -10.90 -20.61
CA ASP A 198 -6.86 -11.11 -21.61
C ASP A 198 -6.50 -12.13 -22.69
N ALA A 199 -5.21 -12.44 -22.87
CA ALA A 199 -4.72 -13.45 -23.80
C ALA A 199 -4.57 -14.84 -23.17
N GLN A 200 -4.77 -14.98 -21.85
CA GLN A 200 -4.50 -16.23 -21.11
C GLN A 200 -5.75 -16.75 -20.41
N ALA A 201 -6.32 -17.85 -20.90
CA ALA A 201 -7.58 -18.43 -20.42
C ALA A 201 -7.60 -18.83 -18.92
N HIS A 202 -6.44 -18.96 -18.28
CA HIS A 202 -6.34 -19.29 -16.85
C HIS A 202 -6.22 -18.07 -15.93
N LEU A 203 -6.13 -16.87 -16.50
CA LEU A 203 -6.12 -15.59 -15.77
C LEU A 203 -7.48 -14.89 -15.90
N PRO A 204 -7.86 -14.07 -14.93
CA PRO A 204 -9.06 -13.27 -15.07
C PRO A 204 -8.86 -12.19 -16.14
N ASN A 205 -9.83 -12.01 -17.03
CA ASN A 205 -9.83 -10.89 -17.97
C ASN A 205 -9.94 -9.54 -17.21
N ARG A 206 -9.39 -8.47 -17.79
CA ARG A 206 -9.39 -7.15 -17.14
C ARG A 206 -10.81 -6.64 -16.84
N ASP A 207 -11.77 -6.92 -17.70
CA ASP A 207 -13.18 -6.57 -17.50
C ASP A 207 -13.83 -7.31 -16.34
N GLN A 208 -13.22 -8.39 -15.84
CA GLN A 208 -13.63 -9.18 -14.68
C GLN A 208 -12.90 -8.77 -13.40
N MET A 209 -11.96 -7.83 -13.46
CA MET A 209 -11.21 -7.36 -12.30
C MET A 209 -11.95 -6.22 -11.57
N LEU A 210 -11.56 -5.97 -10.32
CA LEU A 210 -11.90 -4.76 -9.60
C LEU A 210 -11.20 -3.56 -10.27
N ARG A 211 -11.74 -2.36 -10.10
CA ARG A 211 -11.05 -1.12 -10.46
C ARG A 211 -10.15 -0.67 -9.31
N PRO A 212 -9.05 0.03 -9.57
CA PRO A 212 -8.21 0.63 -8.53
C PRO A 212 -9.01 1.52 -7.56
N GLU A 213 -10.03 2.21 -8.06
CA GLU A 213 -10.91 3.08 -7.29
C GLU A 213 -11.75 2.31 -6.27
N ASP A 214 -12.19 1.08 -6.58
CA ASP A 214 -12.94 0.24 -5.65
C ASP A 214 -12.09 -0.10 -4.40
N VAL A 215 -10.79 -0.29 -4.60
CA VAL A 215 -9.84 -0.52 -3.50
C VAL A 215 -9.53 0.78 -2.74
N ALA A 216 -9.39 1.89 -3.46
CA ALA A 216 -9.15 3.19 -2.86
C ALA A 216 -10.32 3.64 -1.97
N ASP A 217 -11.56 3.40 -2.38
CA ASP A 217 -12.77 3.68 -1.60
C ASP A 217 -12.80 2.86 -0.30
N ALA A 218 -12.40 1.59 -0.35
CA ALA A 218 -12.29 0.75 0.84
C ALA A 218 -11.22 1.27 1.82
N VAL A 219 -10.06 1.69 1.31
CA VAL A 219 -9.01 2.31 2.12
C VAL A 219 -9.54 3.60 2.77
N LEU A 220 -10.13 4.50 1.98
CA LEU A 220 -10.70 5.75 2.46
C LEU A 220 -11.77 5.50 3.53
N TRP A 221 -12.66 4.54 3.28
CA TRP A 221 -13.68 4.16 4.26
C TRP A 221 -13.05 3.71 5.58
N ALA A 222 -12.03 2.85 5.56
CA ALA A 222 -11.38 2.36 6.77
C ALA A 222 -10.72 3.50 7.57
N VAL A 223 -9.96 4.36 6.90
CA VAL A 223 -9.20 5.41 7.60
C VAL A 223 -10.07 6.56 8.12
N THR A 224 -11.29 6.70 7.60
CA THR A 224 -12.27 7.70 8.05
C THR A 224 -13.19 7.20 9.16
N ARG A 225 -13.04 5.97 9.65
CA ARG A 225 -13.83 5.51 10.81
C ARG A 225 -13.46 6.27 12.07
N PRO A 226 -14.39 6.45 13.01
CA PRO A 226 -14.10 7.06 14.30
C PRO A 226 -12.87 6.44 14.98
N ALA A 227 -12.12 7.20 15.75
CA ALA A 227 -10.83 6.77 16.30
C ALA A 227 -10.91 5.52 17.20
N HIS A 228 -12.07 5.26 17.81
CA HIS A 228 -12.30 4.06 18.64
C HIS A 228 -12.66 2.81 17.83
N VAL A 229 -12.85 2.94 16.52
CA VAL A 229 -13.17 1.81 15.61
C VAL A 229 -11.90 1.38 14.91
N ASP A 230 -11.44 0.17 15.15
CA ASP A 230 -10.40 -0.48 14.38
C ASP A 230 -11.03 -1.41 13.35
N VAL A 231 -10.64 -1.27 12.09
CA VAL A 231 -11.06 -2.14 10.99
C VAL A 231 -9.91 -3.09 10.71
N ASP A 232 -10.01 -4.28 11.24
CA ASP A 232 -8.92 -5.24 11.17
C ASP A 232 -8.59 -5.67 9.74
N GLU A 233 -9.61 -5.93 8.94
CA GLU A 233 -9.46 -6.44 7.59
C GLU A 233 -10.64 -6.05 6.69
N LEU A 234 -10.33 -5.72 5.44
CA LEU A 234 -11.29 -5.59 4.36
C LEU A 234 -10.90 -6.50 3.20
N ARG A 235 -11.81 -7.36 2.81
CA ARG A 235 -11.64 -8.25 1.65
C ARG A 235 -12.60 -7.81 0.56
N LEU A 236 -12.05 -7.60 -0.63
CA LEU A 236 -12.84 -7.14 -1.78
C LEU A 236 -12.76 -8.19 -2.89
N SER A 237 -13.91 -8.54 -3.41
CA SER A 237 -14.04 -9.42 -4.57
C SER A 237 -15.11 -8.84 -5.49
N ARG A 238 -15.02 -9.18 -6.77
CA ARG A 238 -16.09 -8.90 -7.71
C ARG A 238 -17.25 -9.88 -7.46
N SER A 239 -18.45 -9.40 -7.58
CA SER A 239 -19.70 -10.20 -7.52
C SER A 239 -19.96 -10.88 -8.86
#